data_2f8bd97652b7373f16a309b2a91f3dda
#
_entry.id   2f8bd97652b7373f16a309b2a91f3dda
#
_cell.length_a   1.000
_cell.length_b   1.000
_cell.length_c   1.000
_cell.angle_alpha   90.00
_cell.angle_beta   90.00
_cell.angle_gamma   90.00
#
_symmetry.space_group_name_H-M   'P 1'
#
loop_
_entity.id
_entity.type
_entity.pdbx_description
1 polymer ?
#
loop_
_entity_poly.entity_id
_entity_poly.type
_entity_poly.pdbx_seq_one_letter_code
_entity_poly.pdbx_strand_id
1 'polypeptide(L)'
;MIYLRKMAVCILVMIAVFTPSGTAAQELPNERRSDVRTGSASLQGHIQDSRGQAISAATIVLRSSTQTLTARTGADGAYRFPELPEDVYTLRVAMAGYSEITLDPCVLGATGTKQVDLTLVSTAQAGSATASPAEKPQFFDEPKFTVAGVTEAMNPGGHGSDTTLHTTDSLAKETASLSTRTTSDSSGQTAEEESLRKAAEREPENFAANRRLGKLLLEGGKAREALIYLERASQIDQNDSETNYALALAYANSGQFARARTEAQSLLAQQNKAVEQQADVHRLLGDVYEKSGQPLDAVREYQRAAELNPDEANLFNWAADLLMHRAYEPALEVFTKGNRLFPRSARILAGLGVATYARGAYDEALEQLCDASDLDPADAQFYLFIGKMQTVQSAQPRCVQEKLARFVALQPANAPARYYYALSLLNHHENSADGDKQVDLLLQKAVDLDPKFGPAYLQLGILYSDRGNSSKAIAAYQKAVNADPELKEAHYRLARAYIREGEKSKAQTEFQLYRQVSKKTAQEDERQRREVQQFVYTLRDGATVSPHQ
;
A
#
# COMPACT_ATOMS: atom_id res chain seq x y z
N MET A 1 -43.95 6.76 45.91
CA MET A 1 -43.61 7.31 47.25
C MET A 1 -42.23 7.90 47.11
N ILE A 2 -42.17 9.21 46.83
CA ILE A 2 -41.97 10.27 47.83
C ILE A 2 -40.55 10.16 48.45
N TYR A 3 -39.56 11.06 48.29
CA TYR A 3 -39.53 12.52 48.36
C TYR A 3 -38.27 13.13 47.70
N LEU A 4 -38.50 14.27 47.07
CA LEU A 4 -37.59 15.34 46.73
C LEU A 4 -37.03 16.08 47.98
N ARG A 5 -35.84 16.74 47.82
CA ARG A 5 -35.56 18.15 48.24
C ARG A 5 -34.09 18.47 47.90
N LYS A 6 -33.87 19.31 47.02
CA LYS A 6 -33.56 20.75 46.88
C LYS A 6 -32.99 21.38 48.16
N MET A 7 -31.78 21.99 48.04
CA MET A 7 -31.59 23.42 48.39
C MET A 7 -30.27 23.97 47.84
N ALA A 8 -30.42 25.16 47.30
CA ALA A 8 -29.42 26.05 46.73
C ALA A 8 -29.03 27.15 47.76
N VAL A 9 -28.17 28.12 47.32
CA VAL A 9 -27.89 29.47 47.93
C VAL A 9 -26.63 29.47 48.82
N CYS A 10 -25.60 30.34 48.68
CA CYS A 10 -25.54 31.76 48.33
C CYS A 10 -24.10 32.22 48.00
N ILE A 11 -24.09 33.25 47.20
CA ILE A 11 -23.02 34.19 46.84
C ILE A 11 -22.47 34.94 48.06
N LEU A 12 -21.17 35.25 48.12
CA LEU A 12 -20.71 36.54 48.68
C LEU A 12 -19.40 37.02 48.02
N VAL A 13 -19.49 38.19 47.43
CA VAL A 13 -18.42 39.03 46.88
C VAL A 13 -17.81 39.81 48.06
N MET A 14 -16.48 39.89 48.12
CA MET A 14 -15.82 41.02 48.80
C MET A 14 -14.59 41.49 48.03
N ILE A 15 -14.66 42.71 47.58
CA ILE A 15 -13.60 43.55 47.08
C ILE A 15 -12.86 44.17 48.26
N ALA A 16 -11.56 44.11 48.30
CA ALA A 16 -10.74 45.03 49.10
C ALA A 16 -9.47 45.42 48.33
N VAL A 17 -9.40 46.70 48.04
CA VAL A 17 -8.25 47.46 47.53
C VAL A 17 -7.32 47.78 48.70
N PHE A 18 -6.02 47.54 48.60
CA PHE A 18 -5.00 48.37 49.25
C PHE A 18 -3.63 48.21 48.60
N THR A 19 -3.00 49.32 48.25
CA THR A 19 -1.62 49.51 47.80
C THR A 19 -0.71 49.94 48.97
N PRO A 20 0.59 50.24 48.76
CA PRO A 20 1.72 49.33 48.76
C PRO A 20 2.74 49.71 49.87
N SER A 21 3.69 48.86 50.20
CA SER A 21 5.00 49.30 50.70
C SER A 21 5.95 48.10 50.92
N GLY A 22 7.06 48.09 50.20
CA GLY A 22 8.41 48.02 50.75
C GLY A 22 9.01 46.67 51.10
N THR A 23 10.03 46.31 50.31
CA THR A 23 11.30 45.65 50.69
C THR A 23 11.30 44.20 51.16
N ALA A 24 11.94 43.38 50.36
CA ALA A 24 13.14 42.56 50.64
C ALA A 24 13.21 41.36 49.70
N ALA A 25 14.31 41.23 49.03
CA ALA A 25 14.63 40.13 48.15
C ALA A 25 14.74 38.80 48.89
N GLN A 26 14.08 37.74 48.40
CA GLN A 26 14.49 36.36 48.58
C GLN A 26 14.39 35.65 47.25
N GLU A 27 15.52 35.23 46.77
CA GLU A 27 15.73 34.37 45.61
C GLU A 27 14.95 33.06 45.79
N LEU A 28 14.05 32.73 44.87
CA LEU A 28 13.48 31.41 44.67
C LEU A 28 14.03 30.83 43.37
N PRO A 29 14.20 29.50 43.25
CA PRO A 29 15.03 28.89 42.24
C PRO A 29 14.36 28.90 40.87
N ASN A 30 15.18 29.19 39.92
CA ASN A 30 15.09 29.18 38.46
C ASN A 30 14.15 28.13 37.90
N GLU A 31 12.92 28.49 37.54
CA GLU A 31 12.13 27.76 36.59
C GLU A 31 12.85 27.85 35.24
N ARG A 32 13.20 26.69 34.67
CA ARG A 32 13.78 26.54 33.34
C ARG A 32 12.83 27.17 32.32
N ARG A 33 13.14 28.37 31.89
CA ARG A 33 12.68 28.86 30.60
C ARG A 33 13.20 27.88 29.57
N SER A 34 12.29 27.21 28.88
CA SER A 34 12.59 26.50 27.66
C SER A 34 13.21 27.50 26.68
N ASP A 35 14.51 27.39 26.45
CA ASP A 35 15.21 28.09 25.37
C ASP A 35 14.51 27.72 24.06
N VAL A 36 13.73 28.65 23.53
CA VAL A 36 13.33 28.62 22.13
C VAL A 36 14.62 28.76 21.33
N ARG A 37 15.16 27.66 20.84
CA ARG A 37 16.29 27.67 19.91
C ARG A 37 15.85 28.47 18.70
N THR A 38 16.37 29.67 18.55
CA THR A 38 16.27 30.47 17.34
C THR A 38 16.90 29.66 16.22
N GLY A 39 16.09 29.14 15.29
CA GLY A 39 16.56 28.37 14.15
C GLY A 39 17.29 29.29 13.17
N SER A 40 18.30 28.80 12.49
CA SER A 40 19.00 29.49 11.39
C SER A 40 18.50 29.06 10.01
N ALA A 41 17.43 28.26 9.95
CA ALA A 41 16.81 27.85 8.70
C ALA A 41 15.86 28.94 8.15
N SER A 42 15.68 28.95 6.84
CA SER A 42 14.70 29.83 6.18
C SER A 42 13.98 29.10 5.06
N LEU A 43 12.73 29.53 4.78
CA LEU A 43 11.95 29.04 3.65
C LEU A 43 11.58 30.23 2.77
N GLN A 44 11.81 30.11 1.47
CA GLN A 44 11.53 31.18 0.50
C GLN A 44 11.10 30.58 -0.84
N GLY A 45 10.52 31.40 -1.71
CA GLY A 45 10.13 30.96 -3.06
C GLY A 45 9.31 32.01 -3.79
N HIS A 46 8.77 31.64 -4.95
CA HIS A 46 7.94 32.50 -5.80
C HIS A 46 6.58 31.87 -6.07
N ILE A 47 5.57 32.70 -6.16
CA ILE A 47 4.20 32.32 -6.56
C ILE A 47 3.91 32.93 -7.93
N GLN A 48 3.55 32.06 -8.89
CA GLN A 48 3.21 32.47 -10.24
C GLN A 48 1.90 31.82 -10.72
N ASP A 49 1.30 32.36 -11.78
CA ASP A 49 0.15 31.73 -12.41
C ASP A 49 0.58 30.67 -13.46
N SER A 50 -0.39 29.99 -14.08
CA SER A 50 -0.15 28.97 -15.11
C SER A 50 0.51 29.52 -16.41
N ARG A 51 0.64 30.84 -16.54
CA ARG A 51 1.32 31.52 -17.66
C ARG A 51 2.72 32.01 -17.26
N GLY A 52 3.17 31.72 -16.02
CA GLY A 52 4.45 32.16 -15.51
C GLY A 52 4.46 33.62 -15.00
N GLN A 53 3.29 34.28 -14.87
CA GLN A 53 3.22 35.63 -14.33
C GLN A 53 3.24 35.59 -12.80
N ALA A 54 4.06 36.47 -12.19
CA ALA A 54 4.15 36.58 -10.75
C ALA A 54 2.83 37.01 -10.11
N ILE A 55 2.42 36.34 -9.03
CA ILE A 55 1.22 36.66 -8.28
C ILE A 55 1.61 37.45 -7.02
N SER A 56 1.24 38.71 -6.98
CA SER A 56 1.46 39.62 -5.84
C SER A 56 0.32 39.51 -4.84
N ALA A 57 0.62 39.81 -3.55
CA ALA A 57 -0.33 39.83 -2.44
C ALA A 57 -1.04 38.49 -2.13
N ALA A 58 -0.56 37.36 -2.66
CA ALA A 58 -1.01 36.04 -2.23
C ALA A 58 -0.65 35.81 -0.77
N THR A 59 -1.59 35.26 0.00
CA THR A 59 -1.37 34.97 1.43
C THR A 59 -0.80 33.55 1.57
N ILE A 60 0.36 33.46 2.24
CA ILE A 60 1.05 32.20 2.53
C ILE A 60 0.99 31.98 4.04
N VAL A 61 0.45 30.83 4.46
CA VAL A 61 0.40 30.39 5.85
C VAL A 61 1.34 29.20 6.01
N LEU A 62 2.34 29.34 6.87
CA LEU A 62 3.28 28.29 7.24
C LEU A 62 2.93 27.81 8.66
N ARG A 63 2.57 26.55 8.80
CA ARG A 63 2.14 25.96 10.06
C ARG A 63 3.03 24.80 10.46
N SER A 64 3.45 24.76 11.73
CA SER A 64 4.11 23.61 12.35
C SER A 64 3.36 23.17 13.62
N SER A 65 3.92 22.18 14.33
CA SER A 65 3.39 21.72 15.61
C SER A 65 3.39 22.81 16.69
N THR A 66 4.31 23.79 16.59
CA THR A 66 4.59 24.80 17.63
C THR A 66 4.13 26.19 17.26
N GLN A 67 4.00 26.54 15.95
CA GLN A 67 3.70 27.90 15.51
C GLN A 67 2.99 27.98 14.16
N THR A 68 2.31 29.11 13.94
CA THR A 68 1.72 29.45 12.63
C THR A 68 2.23 30.84 12.23
N LEU A 69 2.84 30.94 11.06
CA LEU A 69 3.41 32.16 10.50
C LEU A 69 2.66 32.51 9.21
N THR A 70 2.55 33.80 8.91
CA THR A 70 1.89 34.27 7.68
C THR A 70 2.78 35.28 6.97
N ALA A 71 2.90 35.13 5.65
CA ALA A 71 3.57 36.07 4.76
C ALA A 71 2.67 36.42 3.58
N ARG A 72 3.02 37.49 2.85
CA ARG A 72 2.41 37.84 1.56
C ARG A 72 3.47 37.96 0.50
N THR A 73 3.13 37.57 -0.74
CA THR A 73 4.03 37.73 -1.87
C THR A 73 4.23 39.19 -2.23
N GLY A 74 5.49 39.55 -2.58
CA GLY A 74 5.86 40.84 -3.16
C GLY A 74 5.33 41.03 -4.58
N ALA A 75 5.66 42.17 -5.20
CA ALA A 75 5.27 42.49 -6.57
C ALA A 75 5.86 41.48 -7.60
N ASP A 76 6.98 40.88 -7.26
CA ASP A 76 7.67 39.84 -8.04
C ASP A 76 7.20 38.41 -7.74
N GLY A 77 6.17 38.26 -6.91
CA GLY A 77 5.68 36.97 -6.44
C GLY A 77 6.54 36.30 -5.38
N ALA A 78 7.62 36.94 -4.92
CA ALA A 78 8.54 36.36 -3.93
C ALA A 78 7.93 36.39 -2.52
N TYR A 79 8.27 35.36 -1.71
CA TYR A 79 7.96 35.28 -0.29
C TYR A 79 9.12 34.70 0.51
N ARG A 80 9.20 35.00 1.81
CA ARG A 80 10.25 34.49 2.68
C ARG A 80 9.77 34.38 4.13
N PHE A 81 10.16 33.27 4.79
CA PHE A 81 10.07 33.05 6.24
C PHE A 81 11.49 32.87 6.78
N PRO A 82 12.09 33.86 7.44
CA PRO A 82 13.41 33.74 8.05
C PRO A 82 13.35 33.09 9.43
N GLU A 83 14.50 32.64 9.94
CA GLU A 83 14.72 32.22 11.34
C GLU A 83 13.75 31.13 11.84
N LEU A 84 13.52 30.11 11.01
CA LEU A 84 12.63 29.01 11.34
C LEU A 84 13.36 27.98 12.21
N PRO A 85 12.75 27.52 13.32
CA PRO A 85 13.20 26.35 14.06
C PRO A 85 13.20 25.08 13.20
N GLU A 86 13.99 24.09 13.59
CA GLU A 86 13.86 22.75 13.04
C GLU A 86 12.50 22.14 13.41
N ASP A 87 11.64 21.93 12.42
CA ASP A 87 10.30 21.37 12.59
C ASP A 87 9.75 20.89 11.23
N VAL A 88 8.58 20.27 11.26
CA VAL A 88 7.80 19.90 10.08
C VAL A 88 6.77 21.00 9.81
N TYR A 89 6.84 21.58 8.61
CA TYR A 89 5.98 22.71 8.23
C TYR A 89 5.03 22.35 7.11
N THR A 90 3.77 22.73 7.24
CA THR A 90 2.76 22.70 6.17
C THR A 90 2.61 24.10 5.60
N LEU A 91 2.69 24.24 4.28
CA LEU A 91 2.53 25.52 3.57
C LEU A 91 1.16 25.56 2.88
N ARG A 92 0.39 26.58 3.17
CA ARG A 92 -0.92 26.85 2.53
C ARG A 92 -0.87 28.20 1.82
N VAL A 93 -1.29 28.24 0.56
CA VAL A 93 -1.31 29.45 -0.25
C VAL A 93 -2.72 29.74 -0.73
N ALA A 94 -3.21 30.96 -0.47
CA ALA A 94 -4.53 31.42 -0.86
C ALA A 94 -4.44 32.79 -1.55
N MET A 95 -5.15 32.93 -2.68
CA MET A 95 -5.31 34.20 -3.41
C MET A 95 -6.71 34.27 -4.01
N ALA A 96 -7.36 35.43 -3.90
CA ALA A 96 -8.68 35.63 -4.49
C ALA A 96 -8.61 35.46 -6.03
N GLY A 97 -9.52 34.63 -6.57
CA GLY A 97 -9.56 34.31 -8.00
C GLY A 97 -8.64 33.15 -8.43
N TYR A 98 -7.99 32.47 -7.48
CA TYR A 98 -7.16 31.28 -7.72
C TYR A 98 -7.57 30.14 -6.79
N SER A 99 -7.32 28.91 -7.24
CA SER A 99 -7.52 27.72 -6.41
C SER A 99 -6.48 27.71 -5.29
N GLU A 100 -6.93 27.43 -4.09
CA GLU A 100 -6.05 27.31 -2.94
C GLU A 100 -5.17 26.06 -3.04
N ILE A 101 -3.90 26.18 -2.66
CA ILE A 101 -2.93 25.07 -2.63
C ILE A 101 -2.48 24.86 -1.17
N THR A 102 -2.51 23.62 -0.74
CA THR A 102 -1.83 23.17 0.48
C THR A 102 -0.76 22.16 0.07
N LEU A 103 0.48 22.43 0.47
CA LEU A 103 1.59 21.49 0.26
C LEU A 103 1.70 20.52 1.41
N ASP A 104 2.13 19.32 1.09
CA ASP A 104 2.47 18.30 2.06
C ASP A 104 3.55 18.79 3.04
N PRO A 105 3.59 18.21 4.25
CA PRO A 105 4.53 18.63 5.29
C PRO A 105 5.98 18.59 4.82
N CYS A 106 6.68 19.68 5.01
CA CYS A 106 8.06 19.91 4.62
C CYS A 106 8.95 19.96 5.85
N VAL A 107 9.90 19.06 5.97
CA VAL A 107 10.89 19.06 7.04
C VAL A 107 11.93 20.16 6.77
N LEU A 108 12.14 21.04 7.76
CA LEU A 108 13.24 22.01 7.78
C LEU A 108 14.23 21.59 8.85
N GLY A 109 15.49 21.39 8.45
CA GLY A 109 16.57 21.12 9.40
C GLY A 109 16.99 22.37 10.18
N ALA A 110 17.93 22.20 11.12
CA ALA A 110 18.39 23.27 12.02
C ALA A 110 19.07 24.47 11.29
N THR A 111 19.54 24.28 10.07
CA THR A 111 20.24 25.31 9.27
C THR A 111 19.92 25.14 7.79
N GLY A 112 20.00 26.21 7.01
CA GLY A 112 19.86 26.20 5.55
C GLY A 112 18.66 26.98 5.04
N THR A 113 18.61 27.18 3.72
CA THR A 113 17.49 27.83 3.02
C THR A 113 16.82 26.83 2.13
N LYS A 114 15.49 26.63 2.29
CA LYS A 114 14.68 25.81 1.41
C LYS A 114 13.91 26.70 0.45
N GLN A 115 13.96 26.38 -0.85
CA GLN A 115 13.22 27.10 -1.88
C GLN A 115 12.00 26.28 -2.29
N VAL A 116 10.82 26.95 -2.36
CA VAL A 116 9.54 26.34 -2.75
C VAL A 116 8.81 27.31 -3.67
N ASP A 117 8.84 27.04 -4.96
CA ASP A 117 8.14 27.82 -5.98
C ASP A 117 6.81 27.15 -6.32
N LEU A 118 5.73 27.94 -6.49
CA LEU A 118 4.37 27.42 -6.65
C LEU A 118 3.63 28.10 -7.80
N THR A 119 2.81 27.32 -8.50
CA THR A 119 1.94 27.80 -9.58
C THR A 119 0.48 27.69 -9.16
N LEU A 120 -0.25 28.82 -9.09
CA LEU A 120 -1.67 28.88 -8.79
C LEU A 120 -2.50 28.82 -10.08
N VAL A 121 -3.61 28.07 -10.04
CA VAL A 121 -4.56 27.97 -11.16
C VAL A 121 -5.73 28.93 -10.92
N SER A 122 -6.05 29.77 -11.90
CA SER A 122 -7.18 30.72 -11.83
C SER A 122 -8.52 30.00 -11.76
N THR A 123 -9.39 30.38 -10.82
CA THR A 123 -10.76 29.85 -10.71
C THR A 123 -11.64 30.22 -11.89
N ALA A 124 -11.31 31.28 -12.64
CA ALA A 124 -12.00 31.64 -13.89
C ALA A 124 -11.73 30.64 -15.02
N GLN A 125 -10.62 29.93 -14.98
CA GLN A 125 -10.33 28.82 -15.90
C GLN A 125 -10.98 27.49 -15.47
N ALA A 126 -11.26 27.33 -14.20
CA ALA A 126 -11.95 26.15 -13.65
C ALA A 126 -13.49 26.20 -13.90
N GLY A 127 -14.04 27.38 -14.19
CA GLY A 127 -15.49 27.61 -14.36
C GLY A 127 -16.02 27.57 -15.80
N SER A 128 -15.18 27.27 -16.80
CA SER A 128 -15.57 27.26 -18.23
C SER A 128 -15.77 25.86 -18.80
N ALA A 129 -16.12 24.88 -18.00
CA ALA A 129 -16.57 23.58 -18.47
C ALA A 129 -18.11 23.53 -18.42
N THR A 130 -18.77 24.13 -19.41
CA THR A 130 -20.18 23.86 -19.71
C THR A 130 -20.33 22.39 -20.11
N ALA A 131 -21.26 21.72 -19.43
CA ALA A 131 -21.66 20.37 -19.74
C ALA A 131 -22.03 20.21 -21.21
N SER A 132 -21.27 19.41 -21.94
CA SER A 132 -21.58 18.88 -23.26
C SER A 132 -21.72 17.35 -23.20
N PRO A 133 -22.54 16.70 -24.05
CA PRO A 133 -23.01 15.34 -23.77
C PRO A 133 -21.88 14.32 -23.87
N ALA A 134 -21.94 13.34 -22.99
CA ALA A 134 -21.15 12.12 -22.88
C ALA A 134 -20.06 11.92 -23.96
N GLU A 135 -18.94 12.57 -23.82
CA GLU A 135 -17.72 12.21 -24.53
C GLU A 135 -17.11 10.99 -23.84
N LYS A 136 -16.77 9.99 -24.68
CA LYS A 136 -15.96 8.84 -24.27
C LYS A 136 -14.72 9.36 -23.56
N PRO A 137 -14.29 8.76 -22.44
CA PRO A 137 -13.10 9.19 -21.71
C PRO A 137 -11.90 9.15 -22.65
N GLN A 138 -11.44 10.33 -23.09
CA GLN A 138 -10.16 10.45 -23.77
C GLN A 138 -9.08 10.18 -22.72
N PHE A 139 -8.26 9.17 -22.98
CA PHE A 139 -6.99 9.01 -22.30
C PHE A 139 -6.14 10.25 -22.59
N PHE A 140 -5.48 10.74 -21.55
CA PHE A 140 -4.56 11.87 -21.66
C PHE A 140 -3.55 11.60 -22.79
N ASP A 141 -3.33 12.59 -23.63
CA ASP A 141 -2.14 12.64 -24.47
C ASP A 141 -0.93 12.35 -23.60
N GLU A 142 -0.25 11.25 -23.87
CA GLU A 142 0.95 10.72 -23.23
C GLU A 142 0.97 10.87 -21.69
N PRO A 143 0.99 9.78 -20.94
CA PRO A 143 1.21 9.87 -19.50
C PRO A 143 2.57 10.53 -19.30
N LYS A 144 2.59 11.80 -18.96
CA LYS A 144 3.75 12.45 -18.38
C LYS A 144 3.95 11.81 -17.02
N PHE A 145 4.64 10.66 -17.00
CA PHE A 145 5.18 10.10 -15.79
C PHE A 145 6.23 11.08 -15.27
N THR A 146 5.79 12.14 -14.65
CA THR A 146 6.63 12.84 -13.69
C THR A 146 6.77 11.89 -12.52
N VAL A 147 7.83 11.07 -12.56
CA VAL A 147 8.31 10.33 -11.39
C VAL A 147 8.90 11.39 -10.44
N ALA A 148 8.05 12.30 -9.97
CA ALA A 148 8.34 13.19 -8.89
C ALA A 148 8.30 12.35 -7.61
N GLY A 149 9.42 11.85 -7.17
CA GLY A 149 9.53 11.03 -5.97
C GLY A 149 10.70 10.07 -5.97
N VAL A 150 11.33 9.82 -7.12
CA VAL A 150 12.56 9.01 -7.18
C VAL A 150 13.81 9.86 -7.01
N THR A 151 13.71 11.17 -7.08
CA THR A 151 14.82 12.05 -6.75
C THR A 151 14.90 12.21 -5.24
N GLU A 152 15.91 11.59 -4.62
CA GLU A 152 16.43 11.86 -3.26
C GLU A 152 15.49 11.73 -2.05
N ALA A 153 14.16 11.85 -2.19
CA ALA A 153 13.21 11.65 -1.10
C ALA A 153 12.96 10.17 -0.77
N MET A 154 13.42 9.25 -1.59
CA MET A 154 13.66 7.86 -1.22
C MET A 154 15.07 7.70 -0.62
N ASN A 155 15.55 8.70 0.10
CA ASN A 155 16.50 8.44 1.14
C ASN A 155 15.70 7.82 2.29
N PRO A 156 15.78 6.50 2.56
CA PRO A 156 15.12 5.89 3.70
C PRO A 156 15.88 6.22 4.99
N GLY A 157 16.31 7.46 5.11
CA GLY A 157 16.78 8.08 6.34
C GLY A 157 15.63 8.55 7.23
N GLY A 158 14.39 8.53 6.74
CA GLY A 158 13.21 8.63 7.57
C GLY A 158 12.78 7.22 7.97
N HIS A 159 13.19 6.75 9.10
CA HIS A 159 12.64 5.73 10.00
C HIS A 159 11.50 4.79 9.52
N GLY A 160 11.40 4.50 8.24
CA GLY A 160 10.68 3.35 7.73
C GLY A 160 11.50 2.13 8.16
N SER A 161 11.10 1.45 9.23
CA SER A 161 11.77 0.25 9.68
C SER A 161 11.83 -0.75 8.51
N ASP A 162 12.86 -1.58 8.42
CA ASP A 162 12.94 -2.72 7.49
C ASP A 162 11.61 -3.48 7.39
N THR A 163 10.86 -3.51 8.48
CA THR A 163 9.52 -4.09 8.61
C THR A 163 8.51 -3.47 7.65
N THR A 164 8.54 -2.14 7.45
CA THR A 164 7.58 -1.46 6.55
C THR A 164 7.84 -1.81 5.09
N LEU A 165 9.10 -1.86 4.67
CA LEU A 165 9.48 -2.23 3.31
C LEU A 165 9.09 -3.67 3.00
N HIS A 166 9.40 -4.62 3.88
CA HIS A 166 9.00 -6.02 3.70
C HIS A 166 7.49 -6.20 3.70
N THR A 167 6.77 -5.45 4.55
CA THR A 167 5.30 -5.46 4.55
C THR A 167 4.76 -4.93 3.23
N THR A 168 5.29 -3.83 2.72
CA THR A 168 4.87 -3.25 1.43
C THR A 168 5.09 -4.23 0.29
N ASP A 169 6.25 -4.88 0.20
CA ASP A 169 6.56 -5.86 -0.84
C ASP A 169 5.66 -7.10 -0.79
N SER A 170 5.41 -7.61 0.42
CA SER A 170 4.47 -8.72 0.62
C SER A 170 3.05 -8.34 0.15
N LEU A 171 2.59 -7.15 0.54
CA LEU A 171 1.27 -6.64 0.16
C LEU A 171 1.17 -6.40 -1.36
N ALA A 172 2.20 -5.87 -1.99
CA ALA A 172 2.23 -5.65 -3.44
C ALA A 172 2.10 -6.97 -4.22
N LYS A 173 2.89 -7.98 -3.85
CA LYS A 173 2.83 -9.32 -4.46
C LYS A 173 1.47 -9.99 -4.24
N GLU A 174 0.91 -9.86 -3.06
CA GLU A 174 -0.41 -10.41 -2.73
C GLU A 174 -1.53 -9.66 -3.44
N THR A 175 -1.39 -8.36 -3.67
CA THR A 175 -2.33 -7.58 -4.49
C THR A 175 -2.41 -8.13 -5.91
N ALA A 176 -1.28 -8.43 -6.55
CA ALA A 176 -1.25 -9.02 -7.88
C ALA A 176 -2.02 -10.38 -7.94
N SER A 177 -2.04 -11.15 -6.84
CA SER A 177 -2.78 -12.40 -6.77
C SER A 177 -4.31 -12.25 -6.76
N LEU A 178 -4.84 -11.06 -6.46
CA LEU A 178 -6.28 -10.77 -6.52
C LEU A 178 -6.83 -10.80 -7.95
N SER A 179 -5.96 -10.70 -8.97
CA SER A 179 -6.35 -10.76 -10.38
C SER A 179 -6.81 -12.15 -10.83
N THR A 180 -6.37 -13.22 -10.16
CA THR A 180 -6.48 -14.61 -10.64
C THR A 180 -7.62 -15.40 -10.02
N ARG A 181 -8.43 -14.81 -9.13
CA ARG A 181 -9.51 -15.51 -8.44
C ARG A 181 -10.78 -15.58 -9.30
N THR A 182 -10.92 -16.67 -10.04
CA THR A 182 -12.20 -17.11 -10.59
C THR A 182 -12.77 -18.23 -9.70
N THR A 183 -13.96 -18.02 -9.16
CA THR A 183 -14.71 -19.07 -8.45
C THR A 183 -15.20 -20.08 -9.48
N SER A 184 -14.56 -21.25 -9.54
CA SER A 184 -15.02 -22.37 -10.38
C SER A 184 -15.87 -23.32 -9.55
N ASP A 185 -17.14 -23.42 -9.93
CA ASP A 185 -18.05 -24.48 -9.45
C ASP A 185 -17.67 -25.81 -10.11
N SER A 186 -17.08 -26.72 -9.34
CA SER A 186 -16.39 -27.92 -9.86
C SER A 186 -17.28 -29.17 -10.03
N SER A 187 -18.55 -29.13 -9.65
CA SER A 187 -19.36 -30.36 -9.59
C SER A 187 -20.07 -30.75 -10.89
N GLY A 188 -20.29 -29.84 -11.84
CA GLY A 188 -20.89 -30.12 -13.15
C GLY A 188 -19.89 -30.40 -14.28
N GLN A 189 -18.63 -29.98 -14.10
CA GLN A 189 -17.60 -29.99 -15.14
C GLN A 189 -17.09 -31.40 -15.51
N THR A 190 -17.09 -32.35 -14.59
CA THR A 190 -16.51 -33.69 -14.81
C THR A 190 -17.28 -34.52 -15.83
N ALA A 191 -18.62 -34.48 -15.84
CA ALA A 191 -19.44 -35.22 -16.78
C ALA A 191 -19.36 -34.65 -18.21
N GLU A 192 -19.34 -33.31 -18.33
CA GLU A 192 -19.18 -32.63 -19.61
C GLU A 192 -17.78 -32.91 -20.18
N GLU A 193 -16.72 -32.82 -19.34
CA GLU A 193 -15.35 -33.13 -19.73
C GLU A 193 -15.23 -34.54 -20.32
N GLU A 194 -15.79 -35.56 -19.64
CA GLU A 194 -15.74 -36.94 -20.10
C GLU A 194 -16.50 -37.13 -21.43
N SER A 195 -17.67 -36.50 -21.58
CA SER A 195 -18.42 -36.52 -22.84
C SER A 195 -17.69 -35.92 -24.00
N LEU A 196 -17.07 -34.72 -23.79
CA LEU A 196 -16.30 -34.04 -24.81
C LEU A 196 -15.00 -34.76 -25.14
N ARG A 197 -14.35 -35.40 -24.16
CA ARG A 197 -13.16 -36.23 -24.36
C ARG A 197 -13.47 -37.43 -25.28
N LYS A 198 -14.55 -38.14 -25.03
CA LYS A 198 -15.03 -39.24 -25.90
C LYS A 198 -15.36 -38.75 -27.32
N ALA A 199 -15.96 -37.57 -27.45
CA ALA A 199 -16.27 -36.99 -28.77
C ALA A 199 -14.97 -36.62 -29.54
N ALA A 200 -14.00 -35.96 -28.89
CA ALA A 200 -12.74 -35.58 -29.50
C ALA A 200 -11.82 -36.79 -29.84
N GLU A 201 -11.95 -37.91 -29.08
CA GLU A 201 -11.24 -39.15 -29.38
C GLU A 201 -11.86 -39.92 -30.57
N ARG A 202 -13.20 -39.90 -30.68
CA ARG A 202 -13.89 -40.53 -31.81
C ARG A 202 -13.73 -39.78 -33.12
N GLU A 203 -13.72 -38.47 -33.04
CA GLU A 203 -13.61 -37.59 -34.21
C GLU A 203 -12.52 -36.53 -33.96
N PRO A 204 -11.23 -36.88 -34.16
CA PRO A 204 -10.11 -35.96 -33.91
C PRO A 204 -10.16 -34.67 -34.72
N GLU A 205 -10.81 -34.69 -35.89
CA GLU A 205 -11.02 -33.55 -36.79
C GLU A 205 -12.26 -32.72 -36.41
N ASN A 206 -12.97 -33.04 -35.33
CA ASN A 206 -14.12 -32.26 -34.88
C ASN A 206 -13.67 -30.99 -34.16
N PHE A 207 -13.68 -29.88 -34.88
CA PHE A 207 -13.28 -28.55 -34.39
C PHE A 207 -14.03 -28.18 -33.09
N ALA A 208 -15.37 -28.31 -33.09
CA ALA A 208 -16.19 -27.88 -31.97
C ALA A 208 -15.90 -28.69 -30.69
N ALA A 209 -15.72 -30.01 -30.80
CA ALA A 209 -15.38 -30.86 -29.66
C ALA A 209 -13.99 -30.53 -29.09
N ASN A 210 -12.99 -30.40 -29.94
CA ASN A 210 -11.63 -30.04 -29.54
C ASN A 210 -11.58 -28.64 -28.89
N ARG A 211 -12.19 -27.63 -29.51
CA ARG A 211 -12.26 -26.28 -28.93
C ARG A 211 -12.92 -26.26 -27.57
N ARG A 212 -14.11 -26.87 -27.44
CA ARG A 212 -14.88 -26.87 -26.20
C ARG A 212 -14.15 -27.59 -25.07
N LEU A 213 -13.58 -28.78 -25.38
CA LEU A 213 -12.82 -29.55 -24.39
C LEU A 213 -11.55 -28.79 -23.95
N GLY A 214 -10.83 -28.22 -24.90
CA GLY A 214 -9.62 -27.45 -24.61
C GLY A 214 -9.90 -26.24 -23.69
N LYS A 215 -10.99 -25.51 -23.96
CA LYS A 215 -11.42 -24.39 -23.09
C LYS A 215 -11.83 -24.88 -21.70
N LEU A 216 -12.63 -25.94 -21.60
CA LEU A 216 -13.06 -26.53 -20.33
C LEU A 216 -11.85 -26.99 -19.47
N LEU A 217 -10.88 -27.64 -20.09
CA LEU A 217 -9.64 -28.06 -19.40
C LEU A 217 -8.82 -26.87 -18.93
N LEU A 218 -8.76 -25.80 -19.74
CA LEU A 218 -8.06 -24.57 -19.38
C LEU A 218 -8.71 -23.87 -18.19
N GLU A 219 -10.04 -23.75 -18.18
CA GLU A 219 -10.85 -23.23 -17.07
C GLU A 219 -10.66 -24.06 -15.80
N GLY A 220 -10.53 -25.40 -15.95
CA GLY A 220 -10.22 -26.33 -14.87
C GLY A 220 -8.76 -26.33 -14.40
N GLY A 221 -7.91 -25.41 -14.90
CA GLY A 221 -6.48 -25.32 -14.53
C GLY A 221 -5.59 -26.41 -15.15
N LYS A 222 -6.12 -27.26 -16.04
CA LYS A 222 -5.43 -28.37 -16.72
C LYS A 222 -4.76 -27.89 -18.03
N ALA A 223 -4.00 -26.80 -17.97
CA ALA A 223 -3.45 -26.13 -19.15
C ALA A 223 -2.64 -27.05 -20.06
N ARG A 224 -1.83 -27.95 -19.49
CA ARG A 224 -1.02 -28.91 -20.28
C ARG A 224 -1.89 -29.91 -21.06
N GLU A 225 -2.99 -30.35 -20.50
CA GLU A 225 -3.94 -31.24 -21.19
C GLU A 225 -4.73 -30.45 -22.25
N ALA A 226 -5.11 -29.21 -21.95
CA ALA A 226 -5.83 -28.33 -22.88
C ALA A 226 -5.07 -28.12 -24.19
N LEU A 227 -3.72 -28.04 -24.14
CA LEU A 227 -2.87 -27.84 -25.33
C LEU A 227 -3.15 -28.85 -26.45
N ILE A 228 -3.32 -30.14 -26.12
CA ILE A 228 -3.54 -31.21 -27.10
C ILE A 228 -4.77 -30.91 -27.98
N TYR A 229 -5.85 -30.45 -27.34
CA TYR A 229 -7.12 -30.21 -28.02
C TYR A 229 -7.14 -28.81 -28.67
N LEU A 230 -6.55 -27.79 -28.04
CA LEU A 230 -6.48 -26.45 -28.60
C LEU A 230 -5.55 -26.38 -29.80
N GLU A 231 -4.41 -27.09 -29.81
CA GLU A 231 -3.52 -27.22 -30.96
C GLU A 231 -4.24 -27.88 -32.14
N ARG A 232 -5.01 -28.98 -31.91
CA ARG A 232 -5.81 -29.61 -32.95
C ARG A 232 -6.89 -28.67 -33.49
N ALA A 233 -7.62 -27.99 -32.62
CA ALA A 233 -8.66 -27.05 -33.04
C ALA A 233 -8.05 -25.91 -33.88
N SER A 234 -6.92 -25.34 -33.46
CA SER A 234 -6.22 -24.30 -34.21
C SER A 234 -5.68 -24.78 -35.57
N GLN A 235 -5.27 -26.05 -35.69
CA GLN A 235 -4.87 -26.62 -36.98
C GLN A 235 -6.04 -26.79 -37.94
N ILE A 236 -7.25 -27.10 -37.42
CA ILE A 236 -8.47 -27.25 -38.23
C ILE A 236 -8.99 -25.89 -38.71
N ASP A 237 -9.02 -24.90 -37.82
CA ASP A 237 -9.39 -23.51 -38.17
C ASP A 237 -8.37 -22.53 -37.58
N GLN A 238 -7.40 -22.14 -38.43
CA GLN A 238 -6.34 -21.19 -38.07
C GLN A 238 -6.82 -19.75 -37.88
N ASN A 239 -8.03 -19.45 -38.33
CA ASN A 239 -8.59 -18.09 -38.27
C ASN A 239 -9.52 -17.88 -37.07
N ASP A 240 -9.87 -18.96 -36.31
CA ASP A 240 -10.67 -18.81 -35.11
C ASP A 240 -9.87 -18.15 -33.98
N SER A 241 -10.06 -16.83 -33.85
CA SER A 241 -9.31 -16.01 -32.90
C SER A 241 -9.55 -16.40 -31.44
N GLU A 242 -10.72 -16.96 -31.13
CA GLU A 242 -11.07 -17.42 -29.78
C GLU A 242 -10.26 -18.67 -29.40
N THR A 243 -10.14 -19.63 -30.32
CA THR A 243 -9.27 -20.82 -30.14
C THR A 243 -7.80 -20.43 -29.98
N ASN A 244 -7.30 -19.54 -30.85
CA ASN A 244 -5.91 -19.11 -30.81
C ASN A 244 -5.60 -18.29 -29.55
N TYR A 245 -6.54 -17.49 -29.05
CA TYR A 245 -6.39 -16.83 -27.74
C TYR A 245 -6.35 -17.85 -26.60
N ALA A 246 -7.26 -18.85 -26.60
CA ALA A 246 -7.25 -19.92 -25.60
C ALA A 246 -5.96 -20.75 -25.66
N LEU A 247 -5.43 -20.99 -26.87
CA LEU A 247 -4.14 -21.68 -27.08
C LEU A 247 -2.97 -20.86 -26.51
N ALA A 248 -2.92 -19.54 -26.79
CA ALA A 248 -1.91 -18.66 -26.23
C ALA A 248 -1.95 -18.63 -24.67
N LEU A 249 -3.15 -18.61 -24.11
CA LEU A 249 -3.36 -18.68 -22.67
C LEU A 249 -2.95 -20.04 -22.08
N ALA A 250 -3.22 -21.16 -22.80
CA ALA A 250 -2.78 -22.49 -22.38
C ALA A 250 -1.24 -22.62 -22.40
N TYR A 251 -0.58 -22.06 -23.41
CA TYR A 251 0.89 -21.97 -23.43
C TYR A 251 1.43 -21.15 -22.25
N ALA A 252 0.84 -19.99 -21.96
CA ALA A 252 1.24 -19.15 -20.84
C ALA A 252 1.10 -19.89 -19.50
N ASN A 253 -0.05 -20.54 -19.27
CA ASN A 253 -0.34 -21.26 -18.02
C ASN A 253 0.46 -22.56 -17.87
N SER A 254 0.97 -23.12 -18.98
CA SER A 254 1.86 -24.28 -18.96
C SER A 254 3.35 -23.92 -18.86
N GLY A 255 3.70 -22.63 -18.81
CA GLY A 255 5.07 -22.12 -18.73
C GLY A 255 5.79 -22.04 -20.08
N GLN A 256 5.09 -22.22 -21.21
CA GLN A 256 5.65 -22.13 -22.55
C GLN A 256 5.59 -20.69 -23.09
N PHE A 257 6.24 -19.76 -22.38
CA PHE A 257 6.11 -18.31 -22.59
C PHE A 257 6.50 -17.86 -24.01
N ALA A 258 7.53 -18.47 -24.61
CA ALA A 258 7.93 -18.13 -25.97
C ALA A 258 6.82 -18.42 -27.00
N ARG A 259 6.15 -19.58 -26.88
CA ARG A 259 5.02 -19.96 -27.74
C ARG A 259 3.81 -19.07 -27.47
N ALA A 260 3.48 -18.82 -26.19
CA ALA A 260 2.41 -17.91 -25.80
C ALA A 260 2.56 -16.52 -26.45
N ARG A 261 3.79 -15.98 -26.38
CA ARG A 261 4.11 -14.69 -26.99
C ARG A 261 3.93 -14.70 -28.52
N THR A 262 4.47 -15.71 -29.18
CA THR A 262 4.34 -15.82 -30.66
C THR A 262 2.88 -15.89 -31.09
N GLU A 263 2.08 -16.70 -30.40
CA GLU A 263 0.65 -16.84 -30.71
C GLU A 263 -0.13 -15.53 -30.43
N ALA A 264 0.12 -14.89 -29.30
CA ALA A 264 -0.49 -13.61 -28.96
C ALA A 264 -0.10 -12.49 -29.96
N GLN A 265 1.16 -12.41 -30.38
CA GLN A 265 1.61 -11.46 -31.40
C GLN A 265 0.97 -11.74 -32.79
N SER A 266 0.83 -13.02 -33.17
CA SER A 266 0.09 -13.40 -34.37
C SER A 266 -1.35 -12.95 -34.32
N LEU A 267 -1.99 -13.04 -33.16
CA LEU A 267 -3.33 -12.53 -32.95
C LEU A 267 -3.44 -11.01 -33.13
N LEU A 268 -2.48 -10.23 -32.68
CA LEU A 268 -2.47 -8.77 -32.88
C LEU A 268 -2.19 -8.38 -34.34
N ALA A 269 -1.44 -9.19 -35.09
CA ALA A 269 -1.17 -8.93 -36.51
C ALA A 269 -2.41 -9.11 -37.42
N GLN A 270 -3.43 -9.83 -36.95
CA GLN A 270 -4.67 -10.01 -37.72
C GLN A 270 -5.48 -8.71 -37.74
N GLN A 271 -5.74 -8.19 -38.93
CA GLN A 271 -6.57 -6.99 -39.14
C GLN A 271 -8.06 -7.30 -38.83
N ASN A 272 -8.81 -6.31 -38.29
CA ASN A 272 -10.26 -6.36 -38.02
C ASN A 272 -10.70 -7.05 -36.69
N LYS A 273 -9.92 -6.95 -35.62
CA LYS A 273 -10.40 -7.36 -34.29
C LYS A 273 -11.12 -6.24 -33.56
N ALA A 274 -12.11 -6.62 -32.74
CA ALA A 274 -12.72 -5.71 -31.79
C ALA A 274 -11.65 -5.18 -30.81
N VAL A 275 -11.82 -3.94 -30.37
CA VAL A 275 -10.86 -3.26 -29.47
C VAL A 275 -10.70 -4.03 -28.16
N GLU A 276 -11.80 -4.58 -27.65
CA GLU A 276 -11.82 -5.40 -26.43
C GLU A 276 -10.95 -6.67 -26.58
N GLN A 277 -11.02 -7.34 -27.73
CA GLN A 277 -10.19 -8.53 -28.00
C GLN A 277 -8.71 -8.18 -28.11
N GLN A 278 -8.37 -7.01 -28.65
CA GLN A 278 -6.98 -6.52 -28.67
C GLN A 278 -6.50 -6.24 -27.23
N ALA A 279 -7.33 -5.63 -26.41
CA ALA A 279 -7.00 -5.37 -25.00
C ALA A 279 -6.73 -6.67 -24.23
N ASP A 280 -7.53 -7.72 -24.42
CA ASP A 280 -7.30 -9.03 -23.80
C ASP A 280 -5.98 -9.66 -24.24
N VAL A 281 -5.60 -9.53 -25.51
CA VAL A 281 -4.33 -10.04 -26.02
C VAL A 281 -3.15 -9.25 -25.45
N HIS A 282 -3.24 -7.93 -25.33
CA HIS A 282 -2.22 -7.11 -24.68
C HIS A 282 -2.09 -7.47 -23.20
N ARG A 283 -3.19 -7.70 -22.50
CA ARG A 283 -3.16 -8.16 -21.10
C ARG A 283 -2.47 -9.52 -20.97
N LEU A 284 -2.77 -10.48 -21.85
CA LEU A 284 -2.08 -11.78 -21.90
C LEU A 284 -0.58 -11.64 -22.18
N LEU A 285 -0.19 -10.73 -23.08
CA LEU A 285 1.23 -10.45 -23.30
C LEU A 285 1.90 -9.86 -22.07
N GLY A 286 1.22 -8.98 -21.33
CA GLY A 286 1.67 -8.49 -20.03
C GLY A 286 1.97 -9.63 -19.05
N ASP A 287 1.02 -10.56 -18.87
CA ASP A 287 1.20 -11.77 -18.03
C ASP A 287 2.38 -12.62 -18.49
N VAL A 288 2.57 -12.77 -19.79
CA VAL A 288 3.68 -13.57 -20.38
C VAL A 288 5.02 -12.89 -20.16
N TYR A 289 5.12 -11.59 -20.36
CA TYR A 289 6.35 -10.83 -20.15
C TYR A 289 6.71 -10.80 -18.66
N GLU A 290 5.77 -10.59 -17.76
CA GLU A 290 6.01 -10.60 -16.32
C GLU A 290 6.56 -11.97 -15.86
N LYS A 291 5.89 -13.06 -16.21
CA LYS A 291 6.33 -14.42 -15.89
C LYS A 291 7.65 -14.82 -16.56
N SER A 292 8.05 -14.12 -17.62
CA SER A 292 9.34 -14.31 -18.32
C SER A 292 10.45 -13.45 -17.75
N GLY A 293 10.19 -12.63 -16.71
CA GLY A 293 11.16 -11.72 -16.11
C GLY A 293 11.48 -10.50 -16.98
N GLN A 294 10.52 -10.02 -17.76
CA GLN A 294 10.60 -8.83 -18.61
C GLN A 294 9.58 -7.76 -18.15
N PRO A 295 9.76 -7.18 -16.94
CA PRO A 295 8.75 -6.34 -16.32
C PRO A 295 8.44 -5.06 -17.07
N LEU A 296 9.42 -4.47 -17.76
CA LEU A 296 9.21 -3.25 -18.54
C LEU A 296 8.27 -3.49 -19.73
N ASP A 297 8.41 -4.63 -20.39
CA ASP A 297 7.52 -4.99 -21.48
C ASP A 297 6.14 -5.37 -20.94
N ALA A 298 6.07 -6.00 -19.77
CA ALA A 298 4.81 -6.31 -19.09
C ALA A 298 3.99 -5.04 -18.80
N VAL A 299 4.60 -4.03 -18.14
CA VAL A 299 3.95 -2.74 -17.85
C VAL A 299 3.40 -2.08 -19.11
N ARG A 300 4.17 -2.06 -20.21
CA ARG A 300 3.74 -1.46 -21.49
C ARG A 300 2.53 -2.18 -22.07
N GLU A 301 2.52 -3.50 -22.02
CA GLU A 301 1.41 -4.30 -22.52
C GLU A 301 0.15 -4.14 -21.66
N TYR A 302 0.27 -4.11 -20.34
CA TYR A 302 -0.85 -3.81 -19.45
C TYR A 302 -1.38 -2.39 -19.63
N GLN A 303 -0.49 -1.40 -19.79
CA GLN A 303 -0.88 -0.05 -20.11
C GLN A 303 -1.67 -0.02 -21.41
N ARG A 304 -1.17 -0.68 -22.46
CA ARG A 304 -1.85 -0.74 -23.76
C ARG A 304 -3.23 -1.39 -23.67
N ALA A 305 -3.36 -2.46 -22.88
CA ALA A 305 -4.66 -3.08 -22.60
C ALA A 305 -5.64 -2.09 -21.96
N ALA A 306 -5.20 -1.36 -20.93
CA ALA A 306 -6.01 -0.38 -20.22
C ALA A 306 -6.34 0.87 -21.04
N GLU A 307 -5.49 1.24 -22.00
CA GLU A 307 -5.77 2.32 -22.97
C GLU A 307 -6.84 1.91 -23.99
N LEU A 308 -6.78 0.69 -24.49
CA LEU A 308 -7.74 0.15 -25.44
C LEU A 308 -9.10 -0.10 -24.80
N ASN A 309 -9.11 -0.71 -23.63
CA ASN A 309 -10.32 -1.00 -22.87
C ASN A 309 -10.09 -0.74 -21.38
N PRO A 310 -10.50 0.42 -20.84
CA PRO A 310 -10.31 0.77 -19.44
C PRO A 310 -11.31 0.06 -18.51
N ASP A 311 -11.47 -1.26 -18.64
CA ASP A 311 -12.27 -2.05 -17.72
C ASP A 311 -11.54 -2.27 -16.38
N GLU A 312 -12.25 -2.86 -15.44
CA GLU A 312 -11.75 -3.10 -14.09
C GLU A 312 -10.50 -3.99 -14.10
N ALA A 313 -10.49 -5.05 -14.92
CA ALA A 313 -9.39 -6.02 -14.96
C ALA A 313 -8.11 -5.41 -15.53
N ASN A 314 -8.22 -4.66 -16.62
CA ASN A 314 -7.08 -4.04 -17.29
C ASN A 314 -6.45 -2.93 -16.42
N LEU A 315 -7.27 -2.08 -15.79
CA LEU A 315 -6.78 -1.06 -14.85
C LEU A 315 -6.14 -1.70 -13.61
N PHE A 316 -6.77 -2.75 -13.07
CA PHE A 316 -6.24 -3.45 -11.92
C PHE A 316 -4.88 -4.10 -12.23
N ASN A 317 -4.76 -4.85 -13.34
CA ASN A 317 -3.53 -5.54 -13.68
C ASN A 317 -2.38 -4.55 -13.93
N TRP A 318 -2.65 -3.45 -14.64
CA TRP A 318 -1.64 -2.40 -14.85
C TRP A 318 -1.17 -1.79 -13.53
N ALA A 319 -2.10 -1.40 -12.66
CA ALA A 319 -1.76 -0.79 -11.37
C ALA A 319 -1.05 -1.78 -10.41
N ALA A 320 -1.50 -3.04 -10.39
CA ALA A 320 -0.90 -4.08 -9.55
C ALA A 320 0.53 -4.43 -10.00
N ASP A 321 0.78 -4.44 -11.31
CA ASP A 321 2.12 -4.67 -11.86
C ASP A 321 3.08 -3.51 -11.51
N LEU A 322 2.63 -2.26 -11.70
CA LEU A 322 3.37 -1.08 -11.25
C LEU A 322 3.69 -1.14 -9.74
N LEU A 323 2.71 -1.54 -8.93
CA LEU A 323 2.88 -1.67 -7.47
C LEU A 323 3.90 -2.76 -7.12
N MET A 324 3.85 -3.90 -7.80
CA MET A 324 4.77 -5.03 -7.60
C MET A 324 6.22 -4.64 -7.90
N HIS A 325 6.42 -3.77 -8.88
CA HIS A 325 7.72 -3.22 -9.24
C HIS A 325 8.05 -1.91 -8.53
N ARG A 326 7.36 -1.59 -7.42
CA ARG A 326 7.58 -0.43 -6.55
C ARG A 326 7.44 0.93 -7.24
N ALA A 327 6.78 0.99 -8.38
CA ALA A 327 6.38 2.23 -9.03
C ALA A 327 5.10 2.77 -8.35
N TYR A 328 5.23 3.16 -7.07
CA TYR A 328 4.10 3.43 -6.18
C TYR A 328 3.24 4.60 -6.62
N GLU A 329 3.85 5.70 -7.08
CA GLU A 329 3.10 6.88 -7.52
C GLU A 329 2.29 6.60 -8.79
N PRO A 330 2.84 6.00 -9.86
CA PRO A 330 2.04 5.57 -11.01
C PRO A 330 0.95 4.55 -10.63
N ALA A 331 1.25 3.59 -9.75
CA ALA A 331 0.26 2.61 -9.28
C ALA A 331 -0.92 3.30 -8.58
N LEU A 332 -0.63 4.26 -7.68
CA LEU A 332 -1.62 5.05 -6.97
C LEU A 332 -2.53 5.82 -7.94
N GLU A 333 -1.94 6.44 -8.97
CA GLU A 333 -2.69 7.19 -9.99
C GLU A 333 -3.66 6.28 -10.74
N VAL A 334 -3.20 5.12 -11.21
CA VAL A 334 -4.03 4.16 -11.94
C VAL A 334 -5.12 3.56 -11.04
N PHE A 335 -4.80 3.18 -9.79
CA PHE A 335 -5.81 2.70 -8.83
C PHE A 335 -6.83 3.79 -8.49
N THR A 336 -6.40 5.04 -8.33
CA THR A 336 -7.32 6.17 -8.09
C THR A 336 -8.29 6.34 -9.26
N LYS A 337 -7.79 6.27 -10.50
CA LYS A 337 -8.63 6.29 -11.69
C LYS A 337 -9.58 5.09 -11.72
N GLY A 338 -9.08 3.89 -11.43
CA GLY A 338 -9.87 2.67 -11.35
C GLY A 338 -10.99 2.79 -10.31
N ASN A 339 -10.70 3.31 -9.12
CA ASN A 339 -11.70 3.50 -8.07
C ASN A 339 -12.79 4.51 -8.45
N ARG A 340 -12.46 5.55 -9.23
CA ARG A 340 -13.47 6.48 -9.76
C ARG A 340 -14.41 5.82 -10.77
N LEU A 341 -13.91 4.93 -11.62
CA LEU A 341 -14.70 4.21 -12.62
C LEU A 341 -15.45 3.02 -12.02
N PHE A 342 -14.86 2.35 -11.05
CA PHE A 342 -15.38 1.14 -10.41
C PHE A 342 -15.41 1.28 -8.87
N PRO A 343 -16.23 2.18 -8.32
CA PRO A 343 -16.21 2.50 -6.87
C PRO A 343 -16.70 1.35 -5.98
N ARG A 344 -17.23 0.27 -6.55
CA ARG A 344 -17.66 -0.93 -5.83
C ARG A 344 -16.72 -2.12 -6.05
N SER A 345 -15.56 -1.91 -6.63
CA SER A 345 -14.55 -2.95 -6.78
C SER A 345 -13.70 -3.04 -5.51
N ALA A 346 -13.93 -4.09 -4.73
CA ALA A 346 -13.15 -4.35 -3.52
C ALA A 346 -11.64 -4.50 -3.83
N ARG A 347 -11.29 -5.17 -4.93
CA ARG A 347 -9.88 -5.38 -5.30
C ARG A 347 -9.17 -4.10 -5.74
N ILE A 348 -9.85 -3.21 -6.50
CA ILE A 348 -9.28 -1.90 -6.87
C ILE A 348 -9.08 -1.06 -5.62
N LEU A 349 -10.06 -1.02 -4.73
CA LEU A 349 -9.96 -0.27 -3.48
C LEU A 349 -8.87 -0.84 -2.56
N ALA A 350 -8.71 -2.16 -2.49
CA ALA A 350 -7.61 -2.79 -1.75
C ALA A 350 -6.25 -2.47 -2.36
N GLY A 351 -6.12 -2.52 -3.70
CA GLY A 351 -4.90 -2.11 -4.39
C GLY A 351 -4.55 -0.64 -4.15
N LEU A 352 -5.56 0.24 -4.16
CA LEU A 352 -5.41 1.64 -3.78
C LEU A 352 -4.89 1.76 -2.35
N GLY A 353 -5.45 1.02 -1.40
CA GLY A 353 -4.99 0.97 -0.01
C GLY A 353 -3.53 0.55 0.12
N VAL A 354 -3.10 -0.47 -0.63
CA VAL A 354 -1.69 -0.91 -0.62
C VAL A 354 -0.77 0.15 -1.23
N ALA A 355 -1.16 0.80 -2.33
CA ALA A 355 -0.38 1.88 -2.93
C ALA A 355 -0.29 3.11 -2.00
N THR A 356 -1.38 3.45 -1.31
CA THR A 356 -1.44 4.51 -0.29
C THR A 356 -0.53 4.19 0.90
N TYR A 357 -0.53 2.94 1.37
CA TYR A 357 0.38 2.46 2.42
C TYR A 357 1.86 2.57 2.00
N ALA A 358 2.18 2.17 0.77
CA ALA A 358 3.54 2.26 0.22
C ALA A 358 4.07 3.70 0.20
N ARG A 359 3.18 4.68 0.02
CA ARG A 359 3.49 6.12 0.09
C ARG A 359 3.64 6.64 1.52
N GLY A 360 3.27 5.87 2.54
CA GLY A 360 3.35 6.24 3.95
C GLY A 360 2.08 6.87 4.55
N ALA A 361 0.99 6.94 3.80
CA ALA A 361 -0.30 7.43 4.28
C ALA A 361 -1.10 6.26 4.95
N TYR A 362 -0.62 5.82 6.10
CA TYR A 362 -1.03 4.55 6.72
C TYR A 362 -2.49 4.54 7.20
N ASP A 363 -2.98 5.63 7.77
CA ASP A 363 -4.36 5.72 8.29
C ASP A 363 -5.36 5.64 7.14
N GLU A 364 -5.14 6.41 6.07
CA GLU A 364 -5.93 6.39 4.86
C GLU A 364 -5.93 5.00 4.20
N ALA A 365 -4.76 4.34 4.15
CA ALA A 365 -4.64 2.98 3.62
C ALA A 365 -5.48 1.97 4.41
N LEU A 366 -5.46 2.05 5.74
CA LEU A 366 -6.27 1.17 6.59
C LEU A 366 -7.77 1.43 6.42
N GLU A 367 -8.20 2.70 6.29
CA GLU A 367 -9.59 3.04 6.00
C GLU A 367 -10.04 2.46 4.64
N GLN A 368 -9.24 2.62 3.59
CA GLN A 368 -9.51 2.05 2.27
C GLN A 368 -9.64 0.52 2.29
N LEU A 369 -8.81 -0.16 3.09
CA LEU A 369 -8.91 -1.61 3.26
C LEU A 369 -10.12 -2.04 4.11
N CYS A 370 -10.49 -1.27 5.12
CA CYS A 370 -11.73 -1.49 5.85
C CYS A 370 -12.93 -1.44 4.90
N ASP A 371 -12.98 -0.42 4.04
CA ASP A 371 -14.04 -0.26 3.05
C ASP A 371 -14.03 -1.40 2.00
N ALA A 372 -12.84 -1.81 1.54
CA ALA A 372 -12.70 -2.97 0.65
C ALA A 372 -13.26 -4.24 1.27
N SER A 373 -12.99 -4.48 2.56
CA SER A 373 -13.52 -5.63 3.32
C SER A 373 -15.05 -5.57 3.55
N ASP A 374 -15.66 -4.39 3.44
CA ASP A 374 -17.13 -4.25 3.49
C ASP A 374 -17.76 -4.50 2.12
N LEU A 375 -17.06 -4.22 1.03
CA LEU A 375 -17.52 -4.54 -0.32
C LEU A 375 -17.51 -6.04 -0.62
N ASP A 376 -16.54 -6.77 -0.09
CA ASP A 376 -16.48 -8.25 -0.17
C ASP A 376 -16.07 -8.84 1.19
N PRO A 377 -17.05 -9.02 2.10
CA PRO A 377 -16.78 -9.52 3.45
C PRO A 377 -16.31 -10.98 3.50
N ALA A 378 -16.48 -11.75 2.44
CA ALA A 378 -16.08 -13.16 2.40
C ALA A 378 -14.59 -13.35 2.06
N ASP A 379 -13.96 -12.39 1.39
CA ASP A 379 -12.55 -12.49 1.03
C ASP A 379 -11.64 -12.21 2.23
N ALA A 380 -10.99 -13.27 2.72
CA ALA A 380 -10.05 -13.21 3.83
C ALA A 380 -8.82 -12.33 3.56
N GLN A 381 -8.48 -12.07 2.29
CA GLN A 381 -7.27 -11.37 1.92
C GLN A 381 -7.26 -9.92 2.42
N PHE A 382 -8.41 -9.25 2.36
CA PHE A 382 -8.51 -7.86 2.84
C PHE A 382 -8.23 -7.75 4.34
N TYR A 383 -8.71 -8.70 5.13
CA TYR A 383 -8.43 -8.75 6.58
C TYR A 383 -6.95 -9.06 6.87
N LEU A 384 -6.32 -9.91 6.06
CA LEU A 384 -4.87 -10.15 6.16
C LEU A 384 -4.07 -8.89 5.85
N PHE A 385 -4.49 -8.10 4.86
CA PHE A 385 -3.86 -6.82 4.53
C PHE A 385 -3.99 -5.84 5.71
N ILE A 386 -5.18 -5.67 6.27
CA ILE A 386 -5.42 -4.86 7.47
C ILE A 386 -4.50 -5.33 8.60
N GLY A 387 -4.44 -6.64 8.86
CA GLY A 387 -3.61 -7.23 9.89
C GLY A 387 -2.11 -6.93 9.72
N LYS A 388 -1.59 -7.01 8.51
CA LYS A 388 -0.18 -6.72 8.21
C LYS A 388 0.13 -5.22 8.35
N MET A 389 -0.74 -4.35 7.84
CA MET A 389 -0.52 -2.90 7.88
C MET A 389 -0.56 -2.32 9.30
N GLN A 390 -1.43 -2.83 10.16
CA GLN A 390 -1.56 -2.33 11.53
C GLN A 390 -0.29 -2.47 12.37
N THR A 391 0.64 -3.35 11.98
CA THR A 391 1.87 -3.61 12.78
C THR A 391 2.83 -2.43 12.82
N VAL A 392 2.63 -1.43 11.97
CA VAL A 392 3.55 -0.30 11.77
C VAL A 392 3.17 0.93 12.60
N GLN A 393 1.91 1.02 13.08
CA GLN A 393 1.41 2.23 13.76
C GLN A 393 0.91 1.97 15.18
N SER A 394 1.07 2.99 16.05
CA SER A 394 0.55 3.00 17.42
C SER A 394 -0.90 3.51 17.53
N ALA A 395 -1.35 4.38 16.63
CA ALA A 395 -2.74 4.82 16.54
C ALA A 395 -3.39 4.20 15.29
N GLN A 396 -4.59 3.64 15.42
CA GLN A 396 -5.26 2.92 14.34
C GLN A 396 -6.69 3.43 14.16
N PRO A 397 -7.22 3.45 12.92
CA PRO A 397 -8.63 3.69 12.68
C PRO A 397 -9.51 2.68 13.47
N ARG A 398 -10.65 3.15 13.96
CA ARG A 398 -11.57 2.29 14.76
C ARG A 398 -12.07 1.05 14.01
N CYS A 399 -12.15 1.13 12.67
CA CYS A 399 -12.58 0.01 11.84
C CYS A 399 -11.67 -1.22 11.96
N VAL A 400 -10.38 -1.05 12.19
CA VAL A 400 -9.38 -2.14 12.20
C VAL A 400 -9.76 -3.24 13.20
N GLN A 401 -10.06 -2.87 14.43
CA GLN A 401 -10.44 -3.84 15.47
C GLN A 401 -11.72 -4.60 15.10
N GLU A 402 -12.74 -3.90 14.58
CA GLU A 402 -14.00 -4.50 14.14
C GLU A 402 -13.77 -5.51 13.00
N LYS A 403 -12.99 -5.12 11.98
CA LYS A 403 -12.71 -5.98 10.84
C LYS A 403 -11.92 -7.23 11.24
N LEU A 404 -10.92 -7.09 12.12
CA LEU A 404 -10.15 -8.24 12.61
C LEU A 404 -10.95 -9.15 13.53
N ALA A 405 -11.89 -8.63 14.32
CA ALA A 405 -12.87 -9.46 15.04
C ALA A 405 -13.75 -10.26 14.07
N ARG A 406 -14.24 -9.64 12.99
CA ARG A 406 -14.98 -10.29 11.91
C ARG A 406 -14.14 -11.38 11.24
N PHE A 407 -12.85 -11.14 11.00
CA PHE A 407 -11.95 -12.14 10.43
C PHE A 407 -11.85 -13.41 11.28
N VAL A 408 -11.70 -13.26 12.61
CA VAL A 408 -11.71 -14.41 13.53
C VAL A 408 -13.02 -15.18 13.49
N ALA A 409 -14.15 -14.48 13.33
CA ALA A 409 -15.47 -15.13 13.23
C ALA A 409 -15.63 -15.90 11.90
N LEU A 410 -15.15 -15.33 10.78
CA LEU A 410 -15.21 -15.96 9.45
C LEU A 410 -14.26 -17.17 9.35
N GLN A 411 -13.08 -17.08 9.96
CA GLN A 411 -12.05 -18.11 9.89
C GLN A 411 -11.55 -18.52 11.29
N PRO A 412 -12.33 -19.23 12.08
CA PRO A 412 -11.99 -19.55 13.47
C PRO A 412 -10.76 -20.46 13.63
N ALA A 413 -10.37 -21.19 12.58
CA ALA A 413 -9.15 -22.02 12.57
C ALA A 413 -7.92 -21.31 11.96
N ASN A 414 -7.98 -20.00 11.70
CA ASN A 414 -6.90 -19.23 11.11
C ASN A 414 -6.02 -18.62 12.21
N ALA A 415 -4.75 -19.05 12.31
CA ALA A 415 -3.79 -18.54 13.29
C ALA A 415 -3.46 -17.04 13.08
N PRO A 416 -3.14 -16.56 11.87
CA PRO A 416 -2.98 -15.13 11.58
C PRO A 416 -4.17 -14.27 12.00
N ALA A 417 -5.42 -14.71 11.79
CA ALA A 417 -6.61 -13.96 12.19
C ALA A 417 -6.61 -13.65 13.69
N ARG A 418 -6.32 -14.67 14.53
CA ARG A 418 -6.25 -14.51 15.98
C ARG A 418 -5.09 -13.62 16.42
N TYR A 419 -3.94 -13.78 15.78
CA TYR A 419 -2.77 -12.98 16.04
C TYR A 419 -3.01 -11.49 15.72
N TYR A 420 -3.51 -11.17 14.54
CA TYR A 420 -3.78 -9.79 14.18
C TYR A 420 -4.88 -9.15 15.03
N TYR A 421 -5.91 -9.91 15.39
CA TYR A 421 -6.92 -9.41 16.34
C TYR A 421 -6.32 -9.15 17.72
N ALA A 422 -5.43 -10.02 18.22
CA ALA A 422 -4.72 -9.79 19.47
C ALA A 422 -3.86 -8.51 19.44
N LEU A 423 -3.16 -8.26 18.31
CA LEU A 423 -2.40 -7.02 18.11
C LEU A 423 -3.29 -5.78 18.11
N SER A 424 -4.45 -5.82 17.45
CA SER A 424 -5.38 -4.68 17.44
C SER A 424 -5.91 -4.36 18.83
N LEU A 425 -6.12 -5.37 19.66
CA LEU A 425 -6.50 -5.18 21.07
C LEU A 425 -5.36 -4.52 21.87
N LEU A 426 -4.12 -4.93 21.69
CA LEU A 426 -2.96 -4.32 22.36
C LEU A 426 -2.80 -2.85 22.03
N ASN A 427 -3.06 -2.46 20.78
CA ASN A 427 -2.94 -1.07 20.35
C ASN A 427 -4.05 -0.14 20.86
N HIS A 428 -5.20 -0.70 21.29
CA HIS A 428 -6.35 0.07 21.77
C HIS A 428 -6.58 -0.03 23.29
N HIS A 429 -5.83 -0.89 24.00
CA HIS A 429 -6.05 -1.06 25.43
C HIS A 429 -5.33 -0.02 26.28
N GLU A 430 -6.11 0.76 27.00
CA GLU A 430 -5.72 1.26 28.31
C GLU A 430 -5.53 0.03 29.23
N ASN A 431 -4.30 -0.31 29.59
CA ASN A 431 -3.80 -1.36 30.50
C ASN A 431 -4.87 -1.98 31.44
N SER A 432 -5.86 -2.70 30.90
CA SER A 432 -6.86 -3.39 31.70
C SER A 432 -6.50 -4.87 31.86
N ALA A 433 -6.55 -5.38 33.09
CA ALA A 433 -6.21 -6.78 33.38
C ALA A 433 -7.05 -7.81 32.59
N ASP A 434 -8.25 -7.45 32.18
CA ASP A 434 -9.13 -8.33 31.40
C ASP A 434 -8.79 -8.30 29.90
N GLY A 435 -8.38 -7.16 29.36
CA GLY A 435 -7.86 -7.06 28.00
C GLY A 435 -6.60 -7.90 27.81
N ASP A 436 -5.70 -7.85 28.77
CA ASP A 436 -4.48 -8.65 28.78
C ASP A 436 -4.76 -10.17 28.76
N LYS A 437 -5.78 -10.63 29.49
CA LYS A 437 -6.18 -12.05 29.46
C LYS A 437 -6.74 -12.47 28.11
N GLN A 438 -7.51 -11.59 27.46
CA GLN A 438 -8.08 -11.85 26.14
C GLN A 438 -6.97 -11.95 25.09
N VAL A 439 -5.99 -11.04 25.11
CA VAL A 439 -4.82 -11.08 24.23
C VAL A 439 -4.03 -12.38 24.42
N ASP A 440 -3.71 -12.75 25.67
CA ASP A 440 -3.02 -14.01 25.98
C ASP A 440 -3.76 -15.22 25.40
N LEU A 441 -5.08 -15.31 25.61
CA LEU A 441 -5.91 -16.39 25.08
C LEU A 441 -5.88 -16.45 23.54
N LEU A 442 -5.97 -15.30 22.86
CA LEU A 442 -5.93 -15.24 21.41
C LEU A 442 -4.58 -15.70 20.86
N LEU A 443 -3.47 -15.24 21.46
CA LEU A 443 -2.12 -15.63 21.07
C LEU A 443 -1.84 -17.10 21.35
N GLN A 444 -2.30 -17.66 22.50
CA GLN A 444 -2.19 -19.09 22.79
C GLN A 444 -2.94 -19.93 21.75
N LYS A 445 -4.19 -19.54 21.43
CA LYS A 445 -4.95 -20.22 20.37
C LYS A 445 -4.30 -20.10 18.98
N ALA A 446 -3.60 -18.99 18.67
CA ALA A 446 -2.88 -18.85 17.44
C ALA A 446 -1.73 -19.87 17.33
N VAL A 447 -0.93 -20.04 18.39
CA VAL A 447 0.17 -21.01 18.39
C VAL A 447 -0.29 -22.48 18.52
N ASP A 448 -1.47 -22.72 19.09
CA ASP A 448 -2.09 -24.04 19.10
C ASP A 448 -2.57 -24.46 17.68
N LEU A 449 -3.07 -23.50 16.90
CA LEU A 449 -3.51 -23.71 15.52
C LEU A 449 -2.33 -23.87 14.55
N ASP A 450 -1.29 -23.07 14.72
CA ASP A 450 -0.07 -23.16 13.93
C ASP A 450 1.17 -23.10 14.85
N PRO A 451 1.73 -24.25 15.23
CA PRO A 451 2.94 -24.32 16.06
C PRO A 451 4.20 -23.75 15.39
N LYS A 452 4.17 -23.45 14.08
CA LYS A 452 5.27 -22.84 13.34
C LYS A 452 5.10 -21.33 13.16
N PHE A 453 4.05 -20.75 13.71
CA PHE A 453 3.79 -19.32 13.59
C PHE A 453 4.64 -18.51 14.59
N GLY A 454 5.92 -18.29 14.25
CA GLY A 454 6.92 -17.57 15.04
C GLY A 454 6.47 -16.22 15.61
N PRO A 455 5.79 -15.34 14.81
CA PRO A 455 5.31 -14.05 15.29
C PRO A 455 4.40 -14.11 16.52
N ALA A 456 3.52 -15.13 16.64
CA ALA A 456 2.65 -15.26 17.80
C ALA A 456 3.43 -15.65 19.07
N TYR A 457 4.44 -16.52 18.96
CA TYR A 457 5.33 -16.81 20.07
C TYR A 457 6.15 -15.60 20.50
N LEU A 458 6.65 -14.81 19.54
CA LEU A 458 7.36 -13.57 19.84
C LEU A 458 6.48 -12.63 20.67
N GLN A 459 5.22 -12.44 20.25
CA GLN A 459 4.28 -11.55 20.93
C GLN A 459 3.91 -12.07 22.33
N LEU A 460 3.75 -13.39 22.51
CA LEU A 460 3.61 -14.00 23.85
C LEU A 460 4.81 -13.72 24.72
N GLY A 461 6.03 -13.84 24.18
CA GLY A 461 7.25 -13.52 24.90
C GLY A 461 7.31 -12.06 25.34
N ILE A 462 6.89 -11.13 24.51
CA ILE A 462 6.78 -9.70 24.84
C ILE A 462 5.78 -9.52 25.98
N LEU A 463 4.59 -10.07 25.85
CA LEU A 463 3.52 -9.97 26.86
C LEU A 463 3.98 -10.52 28.23
N TYR A 464 4.67 -11.66 28.25
CA TYR A 464 5.20 -12.22 29.50
C TYR A 464 6.36 -11.42 30.07
N SER A 465 7.21 -10.84 29.21
CA SER A 465 8.29 -9.95 29.65
C SER A 465 7.74 -8.69 30.32
N ASP A 466 6.70 -8.09 29.76
CA ASP A 466 6.07 -6.88 30.28
C ASP A 466 5.36 -7.13 31.62
N ARG A 467 4.87 -8.35 31.82
CA ARG A 467 4.33 -8.83 33.12
C ARG A 467 5.40 -9.28 34.13
N GLY A 468 6.68 -9.11 33.81
CA GLY A 468 7.81 -9.51 34.68
C GLY A 468 8.03 -11.02 34.76
N ASN A 469 7.41 -11.84 33.92
CA ASN A 469 7.59 -13.28 33.94
C ASN A 469 8.72 -13.70 32.98
N SER A 470 9.97 -13.51 33.42
CA SER A 470 11.16 -13.78 32.60
C SER A 470 11.23 -15.23 32.10
N SER A 471 10.87 -16.20 32.93
CA SER A 471 10.94 -17.62 32.54
C SER A 471 10.01 -17.97 31.42
N LYS A 472 8.74 -17.51 31.47
CA LYS A 472 7.78 -17.70 30.37
C LYS A 472 8.18 -16.90 29.12
N ALA A 473 8.71 -15.69 29.30
CA ALA A 473 9.19 -14.86 28.20
C ALA A 473 10.32 -15.56 27.43
N ILE A 474 11.33 -16.08 28.11
CA ILE A 474 12.43 -16.84 27.50
C ILE A 474 11.91 -18.06 26.77
N ALA A 475 11.03 -18.86 27.41
CA ALA A 475 10.47 -20.04 26.77
C ALA A 475 9.67 -19.71 25.48
N ALA A 476 8.93 -18.60 25.48
CA ALA A 476 8.19 -18.14 24.32
C ALA A 476 9.13 -17.64 23.21
N TYR A 477 10.16 -16.85 23.53
CA TYR A 477 11.17 -16.41 22.56
C TYR A 477 11.96 -17.58 21.96
N GLN A 478 12.31 -18.61 22.76
CA GLN A 478 12.94 -19.84 22.24
C GLN A 478 12.04 -20.55 21.22
N LYS A 479 10.73 -20.65 21.51
CA LYS A 479 9.78 -21.20 20.55
C LYS A 479 9.67 -20.33 19.29
N ALA A 480 9.72 -19.01 19.43
CA ALA A 480 9.70 -18.10 18.29
C ALA A 480 10.89 -18.31 17.34
N VAL A 481 12.13 -18.35 17.87
CA VAL A 481 13.33 -18.58 17.05
C VAL A 481 13.42 -20.00 16.46
N ASN A 482 12.82 -20.99 17.13
CA ASN A 482 12.73 -22.35 16.61
C ASN A 482 11.67 -22.47 15.49
N ALA A 483 10.56 -21.72 15.60
CA ALA A 483 9.49 -21.70 14.62
C ALA A 483 9.90 -20.91 13.36
N ASP A 484 10.61 -19.80 13.57
CA ASP A 484 11.11 -18.92 12.51
C ASP A 484 12.54 -18.44 12.86
N PRO A 485 13.58 -19.13 12.35
CA PRO A 485 14.98 -18.75 12.58
C PRO A 485 15.40 -17.43 11.92
N GLU A 486 14.61 -16.90 11.01
CA GLU A 486 14.88 -15.62 10.34
C GLU A 486 14.18 -14.43 11.05
N LEU A 487 13.44 -14.69 12.13
CA LEU A 487 12.76 -13.66 12.91
C LEU A 487 13.76 -12.89 13.80
N LYS A 488 14.44 -11.91 13.19
CA LYS A 488 15.54 -11.14 13.84
C LYS A 488 15.16 -10.58 15.21
N GLU A 489 13.93 -10.07 15.38
CA GLU A 489 13.46 -9.49 16.63
C GLU A 489 13.38 -10.53 17.76
N ALA A 490 13.03 -11.79 17.45
CA ALA A 490 12.98 -12.86 18.45
C ALA A 490 14.39 -13.17 19.00
N HIS A 491 15.42 -13.25 18.15
CA HIS A 491 16.81 -13.40 18.58
C HIS A 491 17.28 -12.25 19.47
N TYR A 492 16.97 -11.01 19.06
CA TYR A 492 17.33 -9.84 19.87
C TYR A 492 16.69 -9.84 21.24
N ARG A 493 15.38 -10.13 21.34
CA ARG A 493 14.66 -10.18 22.62
C ARG A 493 15.09 -11.34 23.49
N LEU A 494 15.35 -12.50 22.90
CA LEU A 494 15.88 -13.66 23.61
C LEU A 494 17.26 -13.35 24.20
N ALA A 495 18.15 -12.74 23.43
CA ALA A 495 19.47 -12.33 23.90
C ALA A 495 19.37 -11.36 25.08
N ARG A 496 18.48 -10.36 24.99
CA ARG A 496 18.24 -9.41 26.09
C ARG A 496 17.66 -10.09 27.34
N ALA A 497 16.77 -11.05 27.17
CA ALA A 497 16.22 -11.83 28.27
C ALA A 497 17.30 -12.66 28.96
N TYR A 498 18.20 -13.32 28.21
CA TYR A 498 19.35 -14.04 28.75
C TYR A 498 20.33 -13.14 29.53
N ILE A 499 20.56 -11.89 29.05
CA ILE A 499 21.39 -10.93 29.83
C ILE A 499 20.79 -10.66 31.18
N ARG A 500 19.48 -10.46 31.29
CA ARG A 500 18.79 -10.20 32.56
C ARG A 500 18.91 -11.36 33.54
N GLU A 501 18.93 -12.59 33.03
CA GLU A 501 19.12 -13.81 33.85
C GLU A 501 20.60 -14.17 34.09
N GLY A 502 21.54 -13.36 33.60
CA GLY A 502 22.99 -13.59 33.78
C GLY A 502 23.60 -14.63 32.82
N GLU A 503 22.85 -15.17 31.88
CA GLU A 503 23.25 -16.20 30.92
C GLU A 503 24.04 -15.60 29.71
N LYS A 504 25.20 -15.02 30.01
CA LYS A 504 26.00 -14.24 29.06
C LYS A 504 26.38 -15.01 27.79
N SER A 505 26.72 -16.30 27.92
CA SER A 505 27.11 -17.12 26.76
C SER A 505 25.95 -17.32 25.79
N LYS A 506 24.75 -17.65 26.30
CA LYS A 506 23.55 -17.81 25.48
C LYS A 506 23.15 -16.48 24.79
N ALA A 507 23.22 -15.39 25.54
CA ALA A 507 22.96 -14.08 25.01
C ALA A 507 23.89 -13.72 23.84
N GLN A 508 25.18 -14.04 23.95
CA GLN A 508 26.18 -13.79 22.92
C GLN A 508 25.87 -14.58 21.64
N THR A 509 25.45 -15.83 21.76
CA THR A 509 25.03 -16.66 20.61
C THR A 509 23.84 -16.04 19.89
N GLU A 510 22.79 -15.65 20.62
CA GLU A 510 21.59 -15.06 20.02
C GLU A 510 21.89 -13.70 19.36
N PHE A 511 22.76 -12.88 19.93
CA PHE A 511 23.21 -11.64 19.26
C PHE A 511 24.04 -11.89 18.01
N GLN A 512 24.78 -12.99 17.92
CA GLN A 512 25.48 -13.37 16.69
C GLN A 512 24.48 -13.74 15.60
N LEU A 513 23.47 -14.56 15.94
CA LEU A 513 22.37 -14.92 15.02
C LEU A 513 21.59 -13.69 14.56
N TYR A 514 21.21 -12.81 15.48
CA TYR A 514 20.58 -11.53 15.15
C TYR A 514 21.38 -10.73 14.10
N ARG A 515 22.71 -10.59 14.31
CA ARG A 515 23.58 -9.86 13.36
C ARG A 515 23.67 -10.56 12.00
N GLN A 516 23.71 -11.89 12.00
CA GLN A 516 23.77 -12.67 10.77
C GLN A 516 22.49 -12.49 9.95
N VAL A 517 21.32 -12.64 10.58
CA VAL A 517 20.01 -12.43 9.92
C VAL A 517 19.89 -10.99 9.44
N SER A 518 20.21 -10.00 10.27
CA SER A 518 20.15 -8.57 9.91
C SER A 518 21.05 -8.23 8.72
N LYS A 519 22.24 -8.82 8.65
CA LYS A 519 23.15 -8.62 7.50
C LYS A 519 22.59 -9.23 6.21
N LYS A 520 22.01 -10.43 6.29
CA LYS A 520 21.37 -11.10 5.14
C LYS A 520 20.22 -10.24 4.61
N THR A 521 19.34 -9.76 5.50
CA THR A 521 18.22 -8.90 5.15
C THR A 521 18.69 -7.61 4.49
N ALA A 522 19.67 -6.90 5.09
CA ALA A 522 20.18 -5.65 4.52
C ALA A 522 20.82 -5.82 3.13
N GLN A 523 21.49 -6.95 2.88
CA GLN A 523 22.05 -7.25 1.54
C GLN A 523 20.96 -7.49 0.51
N GLU A 524 19.90 -8.19 0.88
CA GLU A 524 18.75 -8.43 0.01
C GLU A 524 18.03 -7.13 -0.32
N ASP A 525 17.77 -6.29 0.70
CA ASP A 525 17.14 -4.98 0.54
C ASP A 525 17.94 -4.07 -0.40
N GLU A 526 19.26 -4.06 -0.27
CA GLU A 526 20.13 -3.25 -1.14
C GLU A 526 20.15 -3.76 -2.59
N ARG A 527 20.08 -5.09 -2.80
CA ARG A 527 19.94 -5.66 -4.14
C ARG A 527 18.61 -5.25 -4.77
N GLN A 528 17.51 -5.44 -4.06
CA GLN A 528 16.18 -5.11 -4.53
C GLN A 528 16.03 -3.60 -4.81
N ARG A 529 16.64 -2.75 -3.96
CA ARG A 529 16.63 -1.30 -4.16
C ARG A 529 17.29 -0.89 -5.48
N ARG A 530 18.41 -1.51 -5.84
CA ARG A 530 19.10 -1.28 -7.12
C ARG A 530 18.28 -1.74 -8.32
N GLU A 531 17.66 -2.91 -8.23
CA GLU A 531 16.77 -3.44 -9.28
C GLU A 531 15.59 -2.50 -9.54
N VAL A 532 14.96 -2.01 -8.49
CA VAL A 532 13.85 -1.04 -8.57
C VAL A 532 14.29 0.29 -9.18
N GLN A 533 15.41 0.85 -8.73
CA GLN A 533 15.94 2.08 -9.31
C GLN A 533 16.15 1.94 -10.81
N GLN A 534 16.77 0.84 -11.25
CA GLN A 534 16.98 0.56 -12.66
C GLN A 534 15.65 0.45 -13.42
N PHE A 535 14.66 -0.25 -12.85
CA PHE A 535 13.33 -0.39 -13.44
C PHE A 535 12.64 0.95 -13.63
N VAL A 536 12.57 1.78 -12.57
CA VAL A 536 11.92 3.09 -12.60
C VAL A 536 12.63 4.07 -13.55
N TYR A 537 13.98 4.08 -13.57
CA TYR A 537 14.73 4.90 -14.54
C TYR A 537 14.43 4.50 -15.97
N THR A 538 14.36 3.20 -16.27
CA THR A 538 14.11 2.73 -17.64
C THR A 538 12.66 2.99 -18.08
N LEU A 539 11.69 2.93 -17.17
CA LEU A 539 10.32 3.34 -17.43
C LEU A 539 10.25 4.81 -17.84
N ARG A 540 10.98 5.67 -17.12
CA ARG A 540 11.03 7.12 -17.39
C ARG A 540 11.69 7.43 -18.73
N ASP A 541 12.84 6.82 -19.03
CA ASP A 541 13.59 7.08 -20.26
C ASP A 541 12.85 6.53 -21.49
N GLY A 542 12.12 5.42 -21.34
CA GLY A 542 11.28 4.88 -22.40
C GLY A 542 10.06 5.74 -22.75
N ALA A 543 9.57 6.55 -21.81
CA ALA A 543 8.49 7.50 -22.04
C ALA A 543 8.96 8.77 -22.81
N THR A 544 10.27 9.04 -22.88
CA THR A 544 10.82 10.20 -23.60
C THR A 544 11.18 9.91 -25.06
N VAL A 545 11.13 8.65 -25.51
CA VAL A 545 11.37 8.27 -26.91
C VAL A 545 10.03 8.11 -27.62
N SER A 546 9.43 9.22 -28.04
CA SER A 546 8.36 9.22 -29.04
C SER A 546 8.95 8.74 -30.37
N PRO A 547 8.36 7.75 -31.05
CA PRO A 547 8.75 7.41 -32.39
C PRO A 547 8.14 8.42 -33.37
N HIS A 548 8.79 9.55 -33.55
CA HIS A 548 8.70 10.32 -34.78
C HIS A 548 9.84 9.85 -35.68
N GLN A 549 9.58 8.81 -36.45
CA GLN A 549 10.09 8.60 -37.82
C GLN A 549 9.14 7.70 -38.61
#